data_537c2d59bee0cb326830a59f0a8f6573
#
_entry.id   537c2d59bee0cb326830a59f0a8f6573
#
_cell.length_a   1.000
_cell.length_b   1.000
_cell.length_c   1.000
_cell.angle_alpha   90.00
_cell.angle_beta   90.00
_cell.angle_gamma   90.00
#
_symmetry.space_group_name_H-M   'P 1'
#
loop_
_entity.id
_entity.type
_entity.pdbx_description
1 polymer ?
#
loop_
_entity_poly.entity_id
_entity_poly.type
_entity_poly.pdbx_seq_one_letter_code
_entity_poly.pdbx_strand_id
1 'polypeptide(L)'
;MRIEIRGAERLSFRERQVVALKEMGTSTEVIARRLGIAAGTVATLFNRARQKGYEVVMILEGDPLALFGDGSDEDEGAGAGGEEAEA
;
A
#
# COMPACT_ATOMS: atom_id res chain seq x y z
N MET A 1 -9.46 -5.50 -9.41
CA MET A 1 -9.06 -4.80 -8.17
C MET A 1 -8.21 -3.61 -8.54
N ARG A 2 -8.44 -2.50 -7.87
CA ARG A 2 -7.77 -1.25 -8.18
C ARG A 2 -7.46 -0.54 -6.87
N ILE A 3 -6.31 0.15 -6.83
CA ILE A 3 -5.91 0.92 -5.66
C ILE A 3 -5.92 2.40 -6.03
N GLU A 4 -6.54 3.22 -5.19
CA GLU A 4 -6.55 4.67 -5.34
C GLU A 4 -5.86 5.30 -4.14
N ILE A 5 -5.12 6.36 -4.38
CA ILE A 5 -4.50 7.14 -3.32
C ILE A 5 -5.28 8.45 -3.21
N ARG A 6 -6.02 8.60 -2.12
CA ARG A 6 -6.78 9.83 -1.86
C ARG A 6 -5.92 10.81 -1.11
N GLY A 7 -6.06 12.08 -1.44
CA GLY A 7 -5.23 13.13 -0.86
C GLY A 7 -3.93 13.33 -1.60
N ALA A 8 -3.77 12.68 -2.76
CA ALA A 8 -2.54 12.78 -3.54
C ALA A 8 -2.26 14.21 -4.01
N GLU A 9 -3.30 15.04 -4.10
CA GLU A 9 -3.11 16.43 -4.53
C GLU A 9 -2.27 17.23 -3.53
N ARG A 10 -2.14 16.75 -2.29
CA ARG A 10 -1.30 17.39 -1.30
C ARG A 10 0.15 16.95 -1.37
N LEU A 11 0.44 15.93 -2.17
CA LEU A 11 1.77 15.34 -2.27
C LEU A 11 2.50 15.91 -3.46
N SER A 12 3.82 16.05 -3.34
CA SER A 12 4.65 16.41 -4.48
C SER A 12 4.67 15.26 -5.49
N PHE A 13 5.15 15.54 -6.70
CA PHE A 13 5.22 14.52 -7.72
C PHE A 13 6.05 13.31 -7.25
N ARG A 14 7.22 13.59 -6.66
CA ARG A 14 8.09 12.50 -6.16
C ARG A 14 7.46 11.75 -5.01
N GLU A 15 6.78 12.46 -4.11
CA GLU A 15 6.07 11.81 -3.01
C GLU A 15 5.01 10.87 -3.56
N ARG A 16 4.27 11.30 -4.59
CA ARG A 16 3.25 10.45 -5.19
C ARG A 16 3.83 9.19 -5.79
N GLN A 17 4.98 9.32 -6.48
CA GLN A 17 5.63 8.15 -7.07
C GLN A 17 6.04 7.16 -5.99
N VAL A 18 6.65 7.66 -4.91
CA VAL A 18 7.12 6.80 -3.83
C VAL A 18 5.94 6.12 -3.15
N VAL A 19 4.88 6.88 -2.85
CA VAL A 19 3.70 6.33 -2.19
C VAL A 19 3.08 5.22 -3.03
N ALA A 20 2.90 5.47 -4.33
CA ALA A 20 2.28 4.48 -5.20
C ALA A 20 3.08 3.17 -5.20
N LEU A 21 4.40 3.26 -5.32
CA LEU A 21 5.24 2.07 -5.35
C LEU A 21 5.28 1.36 -4.00
N LYS A 22 5.37 2.13 -2.91
CA LYS A 22 5.38 1.56 -1.57
C LYS A 22 4.07 0.83 -1.26
N GLU A 23 2.95 1.44 -1.58
CA GLU A 23 1.65 0.85 -1.27
C GLU A 23 1.36 -0.37 -2.15
N MET A 24 2.07 -0.50 -3.25
CA MET A 24 1.98 -1.70 -4.08
C MET A 24 2.96 -2.79 -3.66
N GLY A 25 3.70 -2.57 -2.56
CA GLY A 25 4.58 -3.59 -2.01
C GLY A 25 6.00 -3.56 -2.55
N THR A 26 6.38 -2.51 -3.26
CA THR A 26 7.74 -2.40 -3.80
C THR A 26 8.71 -2.03 -2.68
N SER A 27 9.87 -2.70 -2.64
CA SER A 27 10.87 -2.42 -1.61
C SER A 27 11.52 -1.06 -1.83
N THR A 28 12.03 -0.48 -0.74
CA THR A 28 12.72 0.80 -0.79
C THR A 28 13.88 0.78 -1.78
N GLU A 29 14.65 -0.30 -1.79
CA GLU A 29 15.81 -0.42 -2.68
C GLU A 29 15.40 -0.45 -4.15
N VAL A 30 14.33 -1.13 -4.46
CA VAL A 30 13.82 -1.19 -5.83
C VAL A 30 13.30 0.18 -6.25
N ILE A 31 12.57 0.86 -5.36
CA ILE A 31 12.09 2.22 -5.64
C ILE A 31 13.26 3.15 -5.93
N ALA A 32 14.29 3.08 -5.09
CA ALA A 32 15.48 3.94 -5.25
C ALA A 32 16.10 3.73 -6.63
N ARG A 33 16.25 2.47 -7.04
CA ARG A 33 16.82 2.18 -8.36
C ARG A 33 15.93 2.68 -9.48
N ARG A 34 14.63 2.44 -9.37
CA ARG A 34 13.70 2.82 -10.45
C ARG A 34 13.59 4.32 -10.61
N LEU A 35 13.67 5.05 -9.52
CA LEU A 35 13.57 6.51 -9.57
C LEU A 35 14.92 7.20 -9.69
N GLY A 36 16.02 6.45 -9.54
CA GLY A 36 17.35 7.03 -9.64
C GLY A 36 17.70 7.92 -8.47
N ILE A 37 17.26 7.57 -7.26
CA ILE A 37 17.51 8.34 -6.05
C ILE A 37 18.04 7.43 -4.96
N ALA A 38 18.58 8.02 -3.90
CA ALA A 38 19.10 7.24 -2.79
C ALA A 38 17.97 6.64 -1.96
N ALA A 39 18.24 5.47 -1.35
CA ALA A 39 17.25 4.82 -0.50
C ALA A 39 16.82 5.71 0.66
N GLY A 40 17.75 6.47 1.24
CA GLY A 40 17.40 7.42 2.30
C GLY A 40 16.45 8.50 1.82
N THR A 41 16.59 8.93 0.57
CA THR A 41 15.67 9.90 -0.02
C THR A 41 14.29 9.30 -0.18
N VAL A 42 14.20 8.02 -0.58
CA VAL A 42 12.91 7.34 -0.66
C VAL A 42 12.22 7.34 0.70
N ALA A 43 12.96 7.00 1.75
CA ALA A 43 12.41 6.97 3.11
C ALA A 43 11.91 8.35 3.55
N THR A 44 12.69 9.39 3.25
CA THR A 44 12.31 10.76 3.60
C THR A 44 11.02 11.18 2.86
N LEU A 45 10.95 10.88 1.57
CA LEU A 45 9.77 11.22 0.77
C LEU A 45 8.53 10.50 1.28
N PHE A 46 8.69 9.23 1.63
CA PHE A 46 7.57 8.45 2.13
C PHE A 46 7.08 9.01 3.47
N ASN A 47 8.02 9.33 4.38
CA ASN A 47 7.65 9.90 5.68
C ASN A 47 6.96 11.24 5.53
N ARG A 48 7.44 12.09 4.62
CA ARG A 48 6.78 13.38 4.35
C ARG A 48 5.37 13.18 3.85
N ALA A 49 5.18 12.24 2.94
CA ALA A 49 3.85 11.94 2.40
C ALA A 49 2.92 11.50 3.51
N ARG A 50 3.39 10.63 4.40
CA ARG A 50 2.58 10.16 5.52
C ARG A 50 2.20 11.29 6.46
N GLN A 51 3.11 12.22 6.70
CA GLN A 51 2.82 13.38 7.54
C GLN A 51 1.77 14.30 6.91
N LYS A 52 1.78 14.43 5.60
CA LYS A 52 0.77 15.21 4.91
C LYS A 52 -0.59 14.53 4.94
N GLY A 53 -0.60 13.24 5.09
CA GLY A 53 -1.82 12.45 5.18
C GLY A 53 -2.36 12.06 3.81
N TYR A 54 -2.60 10.78 3.63
CA TYR A 54 -3.26 10.25 2.45
C TYR A 54 -3.97 8.97 2.87
N GLU A 55 -4.89 8.52 2.02
CA GLU A 55 -5.59 7.27 2.24
C GLU A 55 -5.36 6.33 1.06
N VAL A 56 -5.23 5.06 1.37
CA VAL A 56 -5.19 4.02 0.34
C VAL A 56 -6.57 3.38 0.32
N VAL A 57 -7.21 3.44 -0.84
CA VAL A 57 -8.54 2.87 -1.02
C VAL A 57 -8.43 1.73 -2.02
N MET A 58 -8.87 0.55 -1.61
CA MET A 58 -8.87 -0.62 -2.47
C MET A 58 -10.27 -0.82 -3.01
N ILE A 59 -10.39 -0.77 -4.33
CA ILE A 59 -11.68 -0.96 -4.99
C ILE A 59 -11.71 -2.39 -5.53
N LEU A 60 -12.65 -3.17 -5.01
CA LEU A 60 -12.81 -4.56 -5.39
C LEU A 60 -13.98 -4.69 -6.34
N GLU A 61 -13.75 -5.42 -7.42
CA GLU A 61 -14.77 -5.68 -8.41
C GLU A 61 -15.07 -7.17 -8.44
N GLY A 62 -16.34 -7.51 -8.60
CA GLY A 62 -16.76 -8.89 -8.66
C GLY A 62 -17.17 -9.42 -7.29
N ASP A 63 -17.28 -10.74 -7.23
CA ASP A 63 -17.74 -11.44 -6.03
C ASP A 63 -16.61 -11.50 -5.02
N PRO A 64 -16.78 -10.95 -3.81
CA PRO A 64 -15.73 -11.03 -2.79
C PRO A 64 -15.31 -12.46 -2.47
N LEU A 65 -16.23 -13.41 -2.55
CA LEU A 65 -15.87 -14.81 -2.30
C LEU A 65 -14.96 -15.36 -3.39
N ALA A 66 -15.16 -14.91 -4.63
CA ALA A 66 -14.29 -15.32 -5.73
C ALA A 66 -12.89 -14.72 -5.58
N LEU A 67 -12.80 -13.51 -5.02
CA LEU A 67 -11.52 -12.82 -4.86
C LEU A 67 -10.74 -13.32 -3.65
N PHE A 68 -11.43 -13.65 -2.56
CA PHE A 68 -10.77 -13.97 -1.29
C PHE A 68 -11.08 -15.39 -0.81
N GLY A 69 -11.79 -16.17 -1.60
CA GLY A 69 -12.25 -17.47 -1.17
C GLY A 69 -13.44 -17.36 -0.22
N ASP A 70 -13.94 -18.49 0.24
CA ASP A 70 -15.13 -18.55 1.08
C ASP A 70 -14.79 -18.50 2.58
N GLY A 71 -13.52 -18.38 2.91
CA GLY A 71 -13.10 -18.34 4.30
C GLY A 71 -12.99 -19.69 4.98
N SER A 72 -13.28 -20.75 4.25
CA SER A 72 -13.29 -22.08 4.86
C SER A 72 -11.89 -22.60 5.18
N ASP A 73 -10.90 -22.04 4.55
CA ASP A 73 -9.52 -22.49 4.75
C ASP A 73 -8.75 -21.57 5.69
N GLU A 74 -9.41 -20.87 6.39
CA GLU A 74 -8.75 -19.98 7.26
C GLU A 74 -8.41 -20.37 8.53
N ASP A 75 -8.64 -20.38 8.23
CA ASP A 75 -8.27 -20.34 9.05
C ASP A 75 -7.92 -20.35 9.81
N GLU A 76 -8.11 -20.36 9.85
CA GLU A 76 -7.76 -20.22 10.42
C GLU A 76 -7.26 -19.95 10.88
N GLY A 77 -7.23 -19.65 10.88
CA GLY A 77 -6.71 -19.14 11.28
C GLY A 77 -6.56 -18.58 11.42
N ALA A 78 -6.66 -18.37 11.17
CA ALA A 78 -6.38 -17.72 11.37
C ALA A 78 -6.33 -17.14 11.58
N GLY A 79 -6.34 -16.98 11.68
CA GLY A 79 -6.09 -16.32 12.03
C GLY A 79 -5.89 -15.79 12.13
N ALA A 80 -5.98 -15.76 12.23
CA ALA A 80 -5.65 -15.19 12.42
C ALA A 80 -5.54 -14.52 12.42
N GLY A 81 -5.53 -14.31 12.45
CA GLY A 81 -5.24 -13.62 12.56
C GLY A 81 -5.40 -12.99 12.45
N GLY A 82 -5.58 -12.68 12.43
CA GLY A 82 -5.51 -12.00 12.54
C GLY A 82 -5.79 -11.42 12.62
N GLU A 83 -6.09 -11.15 12.71
CA GLU A 83 -6.09 -10.61 13.03
C GLU A 83 -6.05 -10.04 13.18
N GLU A 84 -6.25 -9.88 13.23
CA GLU A 84 -6.00 -9.33 13.46
C GLU A 84 -5.96 -8.73 13.42
N ALA A 85 -6.24 -8.64 13.30
CA ALA A 85 -5.96 -8.04 13.27
C ALA A 85 -6.17 -7.53 13.25
N GLU A 86 -6.43 -7.27 13.08
CA GLU A 86 -6.40 -6.79 13.17
C GLU A 86 -6.65 -6.54 13.41
N ALA A 87 -6.93 -6.50 13.34
CA ALA A 87 -6.90 -6.21 13.54
C ALA A 87 -6.88 -6.01 13.86
#